data_b23720726a54b0c3326eaa5b4ba3da70
#
_entry.id   b23720726a54b0c3326eaa5b4ba3da70
#
_cell.length_a   1.000
_cell.length_b   1.000
_cell.length_c   1.000
_cell.angle_alpha   90.00
_cell.angle_beta   90.00
_cell.angle_gamma   90.00
#
_symmetry.space_group_name_H-M   'P 1'
#
loop_
_entity.id
_entity.type
_entity.pdbx_description
1 polymer ?
#
loop_
_entity_poly.entity_id
_entity_poly.type
_entity_poly.pdbx_seq_one_letter_code
_entity_poly.pdbx_strand_id
1 'polypeptide(L)'
;MVQIVSCTQPVTHEVEPDHGSPTAADQGLIGGRGASSRVGVRPMQVAVVGQGYVGLPLALHAAAAGHHVIGFDTDRAKVDGLKSGRSPIEDVADNALQSALSGGRYRPSSRPRDLVGFDIAVIAVPTPLADGEPDLAFIRAAGRLVGVHLRAGALVVLESTSYPGTTQILGDVLESASGLKRGADFGLGFSPERIDPGNQQWTVATTPKVVSGIDTVSLARVAEFYAGLVDRVVLVDRCEEAELAKLLENTFRAVNIAVVNELAEIARRAGVDFRRALAAAASKPFGFMAFDPGPGVGGHCLPVDPIYLSWWAEQHAGGRSALIDLAAQINNSRPAQVVERLALSLCARGRDLAGAQILLLGLSYKPGSGDIRESPAVEVAQLLTARGARVVACDPFVPASAATGIVLIEDLSLEVAAADAVVVLTDHDCFDYDRIAAEAAFVFDCRGRVAASSTVEQL
;
A
#
# COMPACT_ATOMS: atom_id res chain seq x y z
N MET A 1 -54.01 -11.65 4.64
CA MET A 1 -54.45 -12.53 3.56
C MET A 1 -53.70 -12.05 2.30
N VAL A 2 -52.52 -12.61 2.04
CA VAL A 2 -51.67 -12.31 0.88
C VAL A 2 -51.65 -13.57 0.04
N GLN A 3 -52.19 -13.47 -1.18
CA GLN A 3 -52.25 -14.57 -2.14
C GLN A 3 -50.86 -14.85 -2.70
N ILE A 4 -50.41 -16.10 -2.55
CA ILE A 4 -49.25 -16.66 -3.24
C ILE A 4 -49.72 -17.15 -4.60
N VAL A 5 -49.22 -16.55 -5.68
CA VAL A 5 -49.43 -17.04 -7.04
C VAL A 5 -48.26 -17.97 -7.37
N SER A 6 -48.56 -19.25 -7.48
CA SER A 6 -47.67 -20.29 -8.00
C SER A 6 -47.66 -20.20 -9.53
N CYS A 7 -46.47 -20.06 -10.13
CA CYS A 7 -46.29 -20.16 -11.57
C CYS A 7 -45.26 -21.28 -11.84
N THR A 8 -45.80 -22.49 -12.12
CA THR A 8 -45.04 -23.62 -12.63
C THR A 8 -45.25 -23.70 -14.14
N GLN A 9 -44.27 -23.32 -14.92
CA GLN A 9 -44.04 -23.88 -16.28
C GLN A 9 -42.54 -23.93 -16.56
N PRO A 10 -42.01 -25.04 -17.11
CA PRO A 10 -40.62 -25.12 -17.51
C PRO A 10 -40.44 -24.43 -18.86
N VAL A 11 -39.60 -23.41 -18.89
CA VAL A 11 -39.12 -22.81 -20.13
C VAL A 11 -37.82 -23.48 -20.49
N THR A 12 -37.84 -24.33 -21.51
CA THR A 12 -36.65 -24.83 -22.19
C THR A 12 -36.14 -23.70 -23.06
N HIS A 13 -35.05 -23.04 -22.67
CA HIS A 13 -34.25 -22.23 -23.56
C HIS A 13 -33.02 -23.02 -24.00
N GLU A 14 -32.96 -23.34 -25.30
CA GLU A 14 -31.74 -23.68 -26.00
C GLU A 14 -30.79 -22.48 -25.84
N VAL A 15 -29.61 -22.74 -25.27
CA VAL A 15 -28.54 -21.75 -25.14
C VAL A 15 -27.82 -21.72 -26.49
N GLU A 16 -28.12 -20.69 -27.28
CA GLU A 16 -27.21 -20.33 -28.38
C GLU A 16 -25.85 -19.86 -27.77
N PRO A 17 -24.72 -20.17 -28.42
CA PRO A 17 -23.42 -19.76 -27.90
C PRO A 17 -23.28 -18.24 -27.98
N ASP A 18 -23.05 -17.66 -26.83
CA ASP A 18 -22.82 -16.24 -26.59
C ASP A 18 -21.71 -15.72 -27.51
N HIS A 19 -22.05 -14.77 -28.35
CA HIS A 19 -21.10 -14.00 -29.14
C HIS A 19 -20.26 -13.15 -28.17
N GLY A 20 -18.99 -13.51 -28.05
CA GLY A 20 -17.96 -13.00 -27.19
C GLY A 20 -18.08 -11.55 -26.78
N SER A 21 -18.06 -11.34 -25.47
CA SER A 21 -17.64 -10.08 -24.88
C SER A 21 -16.28 -9.67 -25.50
N PRO A 22 -16.06 -8.39 -25.83
CA PRO A 22 -14.79 -7.98 -26.42
C PRO A 22 -13.65 -8.34 -25.48
N THR A 23 -12.77 -9.19 -25.96
CA THR A 23 -11.54 -9.57 -25.24
C THR A 23 -10.69 -8.33 -25.05
N ALA A 24 -9.99 -8.24 -23.91
CA ALA A 24 -9.10 -7.15 -23.51
C ALA A 24 -7.98 -6.79 -24.54
N ALA A 25 -8.03 -7.38 -25.72
CA ALA A 25 -7.07 -7.16 -26.82
C ALA A 25 -7.27 -5.85 -27.59
N ASP A 26 -8.45 -5.21 -27.48
CA ASP A 26 -8.77 -3.99 -28.27
C ASP A 26 -8.63 -2.67 -27.51
N GLN A 27 -8.22 -2.69 -26.24
CA GLN A 27 -8.04 -1.48 -25.45
C GLN A 27 -6.55 -1.14 -25.32
N GLY A 28 -5.99 -0.37 -26.25
CA GLY A 28 -4.77 0.43 -26.12
C GLY A 28 -3.55 -0.18 -25.42
N LEU A 29 -3.34 -1.50 -25.52
CA LEU A 29 -2.27 -2.22 -24.84
C LEU A 29 -1.01 -2.20 -25.69
N ILE A 30 0.03 -1.50 -25.27
CA ILE A 30 1.39 -1.66 -25.80
C ILE A 30 2.06 -2.76 -24.97
N GLY A 31 2.09 -3.99 -25.51
CA GLY A 31 2.86 -5.10 -24.93
C GLY A 31 4.34 -4.81 -25.03
N GLY A 32 5.05 -4.78 -23.90
CA GLY A 32 6.51 -4.82 -23.87
C GLY A 32 7.01 -6.10 -24.54
N ARG A 33 8.01 -6.01 -25.40
CA ARG A 33 8.67 -7.17 -26.02
C ARG A 33 9.45 -7.91 -24.92
N GLY A 34 9.30 -9.23 -24.88
CA GLY A 34 10.02 -10.08 -23.93
C GLY A 34 11.53 -9.83 -23.92
N ALA A 35 12.19 -10.20 -22.83
CA ALA A 35 13.55 -9.88 -22.40
C ALA A 35 14.72 -10.13 -23.39
N SER A 36 14.47 -10.46 -24.65
CA SER A 36 15.54 -10.82 -25.62
C SER A 36 15.87 -9.74 -26.67
N SER A 37 15.24 -8.55 -26.65
CA SER A 37 15.68 -7.43 -27.49
C SER A 37 15.14 -6.09 -26.98
N ARG A 38 15.66 -5.58 -25.87
CA ARG A 38 15.50 -4.14 -25.55
C ARG A 38 16.31 -3.38 -26.60
N VAL A 39 15.62 -2.81 -27.60
CA VAL A 39 16.21 -1.87 -28.56
C VAL A 39 16.85 -0.78 -27.70
N GLY A 40 18.13 -0.42 -28.00
CA GLY A 40 18.94 0.49 -27.19
C GLY A 40 18.18 1.77 -26.83
N VAL A 41 17.69 1.82 -25.59
CA VAL A 41 17.04 2.99 -25.03
C VAL A 41 18.12 4.10 -24.96
N ARG A 42 17.85 5.25 -25.58
CA ARG A 42 18.76 6.41 -25.46
C ARG A 42 18.87 6.77 -23.97
N PRO A 43 20.08 6.77 -23.38
CA PRO A 43 20.25 7.21 -22.00
C PRO A 43 19.71 8.61 -21.79
N MET A 44 18.84 8.78 -20.79
CA MET A 44 18.24 10.05 -20.39
C MET A 44 18.75 10.44 -19.00
N GLN A 45 18.73 11.76 -18.71
CA GLN A 45 18.94 12.28 -17.36
C GLN A 45 17.59 12.24 -16.61
N VAL A 46 17.45 11.36 -15.65
CA VAL A 46 16.21 11.17 -14.87
C VAL A 46 16.42 11.73 -13.47
N ALA A 47 15.53 12.61 -13.04
CA ALA A 47 15.45 13.08 -11.65
C ALA A 47 14.29 12.38 -10.96
N VAL A 48 14.53 11.64 -9.88
CA VAL A 48 13.48 11.04 -9.04
C VAL A 48 13.45 11.78 -7.71
N VAL A 49 12.38 12.52 -7.47
CA VAL A 49 12.18 13.37 -6.28
C VAL A 49 11.37 12.61 -5.24
N GLY A 50 11.98 12.38 -4.09
CA GLY A 50 11.54 11.45 -3.05
C GLY A 50 12.25 10.10 -3.19
N GLN A 51 12.98 9.69 -2.15
CA GLN A 51 13.73 8.42 -2.11
C GLN A 51 13.19 7.53 -0.99
N GLY A 52 11.87 7.30 -1.03
CA GLY A 52 11.15 6.39 -0.16
C GLY A 52 10.77 5.09 -0.86
N TYR A 53 9.74 4.42 -0.36
CA TYR A 53 9.23 3.12 -0.83
C TYR A 53 8.84 3.07 -2.32
N VAL A 54 8.55 4.22 -2.93
CA VAL A 54 8.21 4.34 -4.36
C VAL A 54 9.43 4.81 -5.17
N GLY A 55 10.03 5.93 -4.77
CA GLY A 55 11.04 6.59 -5.59
C GLY A 55 12.37 5.88 -5.66
N LEU A 56 12.84 5.25 -4.57
CA LEU A 56 14.13 4.54 -4.59
C LEU A 56 14.10 3.30 -5.49
N PRO A 57 13.12 2.39 -5.39
CA PRO A 57 12.99 1.26 -6.32
C PRO A 57 12.93 1.70 -7.78
N LEU A 58 12.10 2.72 -8.09
CA LEU A 58 12.02 3.27 -9.44
C LEU A 58 13.35 3.84 -9.92
N ALA A 59 14.05 4.61 -9.07
CA ALA A 59 15.34 5.21 -9.43
C ALA A 59 16.40 4.15 -9.77
N LEU A 60 16.46 3.08 -8.98
CA LEU A 60 17.38 1.97 -9.24
C LEU A 60 17.00 1.18 -10.49
N HIS A 61 15.70 0.99 -10.71
CA HIS A 61 15.20 0.30 -11.89
C HIS A 61 15.49 1.09 -13.17
N ALA A 62 15.29 2.42 -13.16
CA ALA A 62 15.66 3.30 -14.26
C ALA A 62 17.18 3.32 -14.52
N ALA A 63 18.01 3.30 -13.45
CA ALA A 63 19.45 3.18 -13.58
C ALA A 63 19.86 1.84 -14.21
N ALA A 64 19.25 0.73 -13.81
CA ALA A 64 19.46 -0.58 -14.40
C ALA A 64 19.04 -0.66 -15.88
N ALA A 65 17.99 0.09 -16.26
CA ALA A 65 17.56 0.22 -17.65
C ALA A 65 18.50 1.09 -18.52
N GLY A 66 19.50 1.72 -17.92
CA GLY A 66 20.56 2.45 -18.64
C GLY A 66 20.47 3.97 -18.56
N HIS A 67 19.52 4.53 -17.82
CA HIS A 67 19.40 5.97 -17.61
C HIS A 67 20.42 6.48 -16.58
N HIS A 68 20.74 7.78 -16.62
CA HIS A 68 21.48 8.47 -15.57
C HIS A 68 20.50 9.05 -14.57
N VAL A 69 20.50 8.54 -13.34
CA VAL A 69 19.47 8.89 -12.36
C VAL A 69 20.02 9.71 -11.22
N ILE A 70 19.37 10.81 -10.92
CA ILE A 70 19.58 11.57 -9.69
C ILE A 70 18.42 11.27 -8.76
N GLY A 71 18.70 10.56 -7.67
CA GLY A 71 17.74 10.35 -6.58
C GLY A 71 17.79 11.52 -5.61
N PHE A 72 16.80 12.41 -5.68
CA PHE A 72 16.74 13.58 -4.81
C PHE A 72 15.87 13.33 -3.59
N ASP A 73 16.37 13.65 -2.40
CA ASP A 73 15.57 13.70 -1.17
C ASP A 73 16.00 14.89 -0.32
N THR A 74 15.08 15.50 0.41
CA THR A 74 15.36 16.61 1.34
C THR A 74 16.00 16.14 2.63
N ASP A 75 15.79 14.87 3.01
CA ASP A 75 16.38 14.25 4.19
C ASP A 75 17.86 13.92 3.92
N ARG A 76 18.74 14.72 4.53
CA ARG A 76 20.19 14.56 4.38
C ARG A 76 20.70 13.25 4.99
N ALA A 77 20.12 12.81 6.10
CA ALA A 77 20.54 11.56 6.75
C ALA A 77 20.23 10.36 5.85
N LYS A 78 19.05 10.34 5.23
CA LYS A 78 18.67 9.35 4.22
C LYS A 78 19.63 9.37 3.02
N VAL A 79 19.89 10.55 2.47
CA VAL A 79 20.80 10.71 1.32
C VAL A 79 22.21 10.25 1.67
N ASP A 80 22.71 10.53 2.86
CA ASP A 80 24.04 10.10 3.28
C ASP A 80 24.10 8.58 3.53
N GLY A 81 23.01 7.98 4.04
CA GLY A 81 22.83 6.52 4.07
C GLY A 81 22.90 5.90 2.67
N LEU A 82 22.12 6.45 1.72
CA LEU A 82 22.12 6.00 0.32
C LEU A 82 23.49 6.11 -0.34
N LYS A 83 24.24 7.21 -0.12
CA LYS A 83 25.62 7.36 -0.62
C LYS A 83 26.58 6.31 -0.06
N SER A 84 26.35 5.87 1.17
CA SER A 84 27.16 4.82 1.81
C SER A 84 26.73 3.40 1.39
N GLY A 85 25.74 3.27 0.51
CA GLY A 85 25.23 1.98 0.04
C GLY A 85 24.32 1.28 1.04
N ARG A 86 23.71 2.01 1.97
CA ARG A 86 22.71 1.50 2.91
C ARG A 86 21.31 1.96 2.49
N SER A 87 20.43 0.98 2.26
CA SER A 87 19.05 1.25 1.89
C SER A 87 18.23 1.63 3.13
N PRO A 88 17.34 2.65 3.04
CA PRO A 88 16.40 2.97 4.10
C PRO A 88 15.11 2.14 4.03
N ILE A 89 14.98 1.23 3.07
CA ILE A 89 13.80 0.40 2.82
C ILE A 89 14.18 -1.05 2.59
N GLU A 90 13.40 -1.97 3.18
CA GLU A 90 13.68 -3.41 3.17
C GLU A 90 13.60 -4.01 1.77
N ASP A 91 12.69 -3.49 0.91
CA ASP A 91 12.48 -3.99 -0.46
C ASP A 91 13.66 -3.69 -1.42
N VAL A 92 14.59 -2.88 -0.99
CA VAL A 92 15.81 -2.57 -1.73
C VAL A 92 17.02 -3.07 -0.97
N ALA A 93 17.57 -4.19 -1.42
CA ALA A 93 18.77 -4.75 -0.81
C ALA A 93 19.99 -3.83 -1.01
N ASP A 94 20.85 -3.73 0.00
CA ASP A 94 22.05 -2.89 -0.03
C ASP A 94 22.97 -3.22 -1.22
N ASN A 95 23.09 -4.49 -1.60
CA ASN A 95 23.91 -4.91 -2.73
C ASN A 95 23.38 -4.36 -4.08
N ALA A 96 22.06 -4.25 -4.25
CA ALA A 96 21.45 -3.67 -5.45
C ALA A 96 21.75 -2.16 -5.51
N LEU A 97 21.61 -1.46 -4.38
CA LEU A 97 21.96 -0.04 -4.25
C LEU A 97 23.47 0.18 -4.53
N GLN A 98 24.35 -0.61 -3.93
CA GLN A 98 25.82 -0.53 -4.14
C GLN A 98 26.19 -0.77 -5.60
N SER A 99 25.54 -1.72 -6.27
CA SER A 99 25.72 -1.98 -7.70
C SER A 99 25.37 -0.76 -8.55
N ALA A 100 24.22 -0.12 -8.27
CA ALA A 100 23.79 1.08 -8.99
C ALA A 100 24.72 2.28 -8.77
N LEU A 101 25.23 2.47 -7.54
CA LEU A 101 26.20 3.51 -7.19
C LEU A 101 27.53 3.28 -7.91
N SER A 102 28.09 2.07 -7.84
CA SER A 102 29.39 1.72 -8.45
C SER A 102 29.32 1.75 -9.99
N GLY A 103 28.16 1.43 -10.56
CA GLY A 103 27.91 1.57 -11.99
C GLY A 103 27.82 3.01 -12.48
N GLY A 104 27.83 4.00 -11.57
CA GLY A 104 27.80 5.44 -11.87
C GLY A 104 26.50 5.94 -12.51
N ARG A 105 25.46 5.12 -12.53
CA ARG A 105 24.16 5.47 -13.13
C ARG A 105 23.14 6.00 -12.14
N TYR A 106 23.34 5.78 -10.85
CA TYR A 106 22.53 6.33 -9.78
C TYR A 106 23.37 7.21 -8.86
N ARG A 107 22.87 8.40 -8.55
CA ARG A 107 23.52 9.37 -7.68
C ARG A 107 22.52 10.00 -6.72
N PRO A 108 22.53 9.67 -5.41
CA PRO A 108 21.69 10.31 -4.42
C PRO A 108 22.17 11.74 -4.11
N SER A 109 21.24 12.67 -3.98
CA SER A 109 21.53 14.08 -3.68
C SER A 109 20.43 14.75 -2.88
N SER A 110 20.84 15.69 -1.99
CA SER A 110 19.96 16.64 -1.32
C SER A 110 20.18 18.10 -1.80
N ARG A 111 20.93 18.29 -2.89
CA ARG A 111 21.26 19.61 -3.41
C ARG A 111 20.37 19.95 -4.61
N PRO A 112 19.51 20.98 -4.54
CA PRO A 112 18.62 21.38 -5.64
C PRO A 112 19.34 21.58 -6.98
N ARG A 113 20.53 22.18 -6.97
CA ARG A 113 21.32 22.41 -8.18
C ARG A 113 21.70 21.16 -8.96
N ASP A 114 21.67 19.98 -8.31
CA ASP A 114 22.00 18.72 -8.97
C ASP A 114 20.87 18.24 -9.89
N LEU A 115 19.65 18.84 -9.79
CA LEU A 115 18.54 18.58 -10.69
C LEU A 115 18.65 19.29 -12.05
N VAL A 116 19.60 20.20 -12.23
CA VAL A 116 19.77 20.92 -13.50
C VAL A 116 20.00 19.96 -14.67
N GLY A 117 19.24 20.13 -15.75
CA GLY A 117 19.47 19.42 -17.02
C GLY A 117 18.75 18.08 -17.15
N PHE A 118 17.81 17.74 -16.27
CA PHE A 118 17.02 16.53 -16.44
C PHE A 118 16.19 16.52 -17.73
N ASP A 119 16.03 15.34 -18.32
CA ASP A 119 15.11 15.06 -19.42
C ASP A 119 13.72 14.69 -18.88
N ILE A 120 13.71 13.91 -17.79
CA ILE A 120 12.52 13.45 -17.10
C ILE A 120 12.66 13.70 -15.61
N ALA A 121 11.64 14.27 -14.98
CA ALA A 121 11.49 14.31 -13.52
C ALA A 121 10.29 13.48 -13.08
N VAL A 122 10.50 12.56 -12.14
CA VAL A 122 9.43 11.80 -11.49
C VAL A 122 9.29 12.27 -10.05
N ILE A 123 8.07 12.63 -9.65
CA ILE A 123 7.75 13.10 -8.30
C ILE A 123 7.06 11.97 -7.53
N ALA A 124 7.75 11.46 -6.50
CA ALA A 124 7.34 10.35 -5.65
C ALA A 124 7.47 10.73 -4.16
N VAL A 125 6.81 11.81 -3.78
CA VAL A 125 6.82 12.39 -2.42
C VAL A 125 5.62 11.93 -1.61
N PRO A 126 5.67 11.98 -0.26
CA PRO A 126 4.52 11.63 0.58
C PRO A 126 3.28 12.49 0.32
N THR A 127 2.12 11.89 0.54
CA THR A 127 0.79 12.52 0.43
C THR A 127 -0.03 12.15 1.67
N PRO A 128 0.26 12.76 2.83
CA PRO A 128 -0.46 12.47 4.07
C PRO A 128 -1.84 13.15 4.10
N LEU A 129 -2.63 12.79 5.11
CA LEU A 129 -3.77 13.60 5.55
C LEU A 129 -3.29 14.64 6.56
N ALA A 130 -3.84 15.84 6.48
CA ALA A 130 -3.78 16.87 7.52
C ALA A 130 -5.20 17.21 7.97
N ASP A 131 -5.50 17.05 9.24
CA ASP A 131 -6.84 17.26 9.81
C ASP A 131 -7.95 16.47 9.09
N GLY A 132 -7.62 15.27 8.58
CA GLY A 132 -8.55 14.40 7.86
C GLY A 132 -8.78 14.78 6.39
N GLU A 133 -8.03 15.74 5.85
CA GLU A 133 -8.09 16.20 4.46
C GLU A 133 -6.79 15.92 3.70
N PRO A 134 -6.83 15.78 2.36
CA PRO A 134 -5.64 15.61 1.54
C PRO A 134 -4.62 16.75 1.65
N ASP A 135 -3.37 16.45 2.03
CA ASP A 135 -2.29 17.43 2.05
C ASP A 135 -1.38 17.32 0.82
N LEU A 136 -1.45 18.30 -0.07
CA LEU A 136 -0.60 18.42 -1.26
C LEU A 136 0.66 19.26 -1.04
N ALA A 137 1.01 19.63 0.20
CA ALA A 137 2.15 20.53 0.47
C ALA A 137 3.46 19.97 -0.10
N PHE A 138 3.70 18.66 0.03
CA PHE A 138 4.90 18.01 -0.51
C PHE A 138 4.92 18.00 -2.04
N ILE A 139 3.78 17.72 -2.70
CA ILE A 139 3.66 17.78 -4.16
C ILE A 139 3.94 19.20 -4.65
N ARG A 140 3.34 20.22 -4.01
CA ARG A 140 3.57 21.63 -4.36
C ARG A 140 5.03 22.05 -4.13
N ALA A 141 5.66 21.60 -3.06
CA ALA A 141 7.07 21.86 -2.78
C ALA A 141 7.99 21.21 -3.81
N ALA A 142 7.73 19.93 -4.14
CA ALA A 142 8.46 19.23 -5.19
C ALA A 142 8.25 19.87 -6.56
N GLY A 143 7.02 20.29 -6.88
CA GLY A 143 6.69 21.02 -8.11
C GLY A 143 7.45 22.33 -8.23
N ARG A 144 7.53 23.14 -7.16
CA ARG A 144 8.36 24.36 -7.15
C ARG A 144 9.83 24.05 -7.35
N LEU A 145 10.36 23.05 -6.66
CA LEU A 145 11.74 22.61 -6.79
C LEU A 145 12.08 22.19 -8.23
N VAL A 146 11.26 21.32 -8.80
CA VAL A 146 11.44 20.82 -10.18
C VAL A 146 11.26 21.97 -11.19
N GLY A 147 10.25 22.83 -10.98
CA GLY A 147 9.93 23.94 -11.86
C GLY A 147 11.08 24.94 -12.04
N VAL A 148 11.82 25.27 -10.96
CA VAL A 148 13.01 26.16 -11.05
C VAL A 148 14.11 25.58 -11.95
N HIS A 149 14.16 24.25 -12.11
CA HIS A 149 15.17 23.55 -12.93
C HIS A 149 14.60 22.99 -14.24
N LEU A 150 13.31 23.28 -14.52
CA LEU A 150 12.60 22.80 -15.69
C LEU A 150 13.13 23.50 -16.96
N ARG A 151 13.31 22.74 -18.03
CA ARG A 151 13.71 23.25 -19.34
C ARG A 151 12.69 22.86 -20.42
N ALA A 152 12.68 23.62 -21.50
CA ALA A 152 11.88 23.25 -22.66
C ALA A 152 12.27 21.84 -23.15
N GLY A 153 11.27 21.07 -23.54
CA GLY A 153 11.42 19.70 -23.97
C GLY A 153 11.50 18.66 -22.83
N ALA A 154 11.53 19.06 -21.54
CA ALA A 154 11.49 18.10 -20.44
C ALA A 154 10.11 17.45 -20.26
N LEU A 155 10.07 16.34 -19.52
CA LEU A 155 8.86 15.66 -19.11
C LEU A 155 8.81 15.60 -17.57
N VAL A 156 7.66 15.90 -16.98
CA VAL A 156 7.41 15.71 -15.55
C VAL A 156 6.31 14.67 -15.36
N VAL A 157 6.54 13.70 -14.49
CA VAL A 157 5.56 12.65 -14.15
C VAL A 157 5.28 12.70 -12.65
N LEU A 158 4.02 12.78 -12.28
CA LEU A 158 3.60 12.58 -10.89
C LEU A 158 3.35 11.09 -10.64
N GLU A 159 4.00 10.51 -9.63
CA GLU A 159 3.74 9.15 -9.15
C GLU A 159 3.08 9.11 -7.77
N SER A 160 3.21 10.21 -7.00
CA SER A 160 2.56 10.30 -5.69
C SER A 160 1.05 10.09 -5.82
N THR A 161 0.48 9.20 -5.01
CA THR A 161 -0.98 8.96 -4.96
C THR A 161 -1.70 10.25 -4.57
N SER A 162 -2.77 10.59 -5.29
CA SER A 162 -3.53 11.82 -5.08
C SER A 162 -4.93 11.70 -5.68
N TYR A 163 -5.77 12.70 -5.43
CA TYR A 163 -7.13 12.75 -5.98
C TYR A 163 -7.14 13.28 -7.42
N PRO A 164 -8.20 12.96 -8.21
CA PRO A 164 -8.34 13.41 -9.60
C PRO A 164 -8.25 14.93 -9.73
N GLY A 165 -7.36 15.39 -10.64
CA GLY A 165 -7.05 16.80 -10.88
C GLY A 165 -5.76 17.29 -10.23
N THR A 166 -5.08 16.48 -9.42
CA THR A 166 -3.82 16.86 -8.78
C THR A 166 -2.69 17.10 -9.78
N THR A 167 -2.65 16.34 -10.87
CA THR A 167 -1.66 16.56 -11.95
C THR A 167 -1.81 17.94 -12.56
N GLN A 168 -3.02 18.46 -12.71
CA GLN A 168 -3.27 19.83 -13.19
C GLN A 168 -2.77 20.86 -12.18
N ILE A 169 -3.02 20.64 -10.88
CA ILE A 169 -2.51 21.50 -9.80
C ILE A 169 -0.98 21.53 -9.82
N LEU A 170 -0.32 20.39 -10.01
CA LEU A 170 1.13 20.33 -10.19
C LEU A 170 1.58 21.12 -11.41
N GLY A 171 0.84 21.01 -12.53
CA GLY A 171 1.09 21.78 -13.74
C GLY A 171 1.10 23.30 -13.51
N ASP A 172 0.14 23.81 -12.75
CA ASP A 172 0.08 25.25 -12.39
C ASP A 172 1.30 25.67 -11.55
N VAL A 173 1.73 24.81 -10.63
CA VAL A 173 2.94 25.06 -9.81
C VAL A 173 4.20 25.07 -10.69
N LEU A 174 4.33 24.12 -11.62
CA LEU A 174 5.47 24.04 -12.54
C LEU A 174 5.53 25.26 -13.47
N GLU A 175 4.39 25.67 -14.05
CA GLU A 175 4.30 26.87 -14.89
C GLU A 175 4.69 28.13 -14.12
N SER A 176 4.16 28.29 -12.91
CA SER A 176 4.48 29.45 -12.05
C SER A 176 5.96 29.52 -11.67
N ALA A 177 6.61 28.36 -11.45
CA ALA A 177 8.00 28.31 -11.02
C ALA A 177 8.99 28.43 -12.18
N SER A 178 8.65 27.95 -13.38
CA SER A 178 9.54 27.91 -14.55
C SER A 178 9.30 29.04 -15.55
N GLY A 179 8.09 29.59 -15.59
CA GLY A 179 7.64 30.47 -16.66
C GLY A 179 7.32 29.76 -17.99
N LEU A 180 7.47 28.42 -18.04
CA LEU A 180 7.18 27.60 -19.21
C LEU A 180 5.71 27.14 -19.20
N LYS A 181 5.20 26.69 -20.35
CA LYS A 181 3.82 26.22 -20.53
C LYS A 181 3.75 24.71 -20.75
N ARG A 182 2.93 24.03 -19.95
CA ARG A 182 2.65 22.59 -20.11
C ARG A 182 2.00 22.30 -21.46
N GLY A 183 2.34 21.21 -22.08
CA GLY A 183 1.89 20.81 -23.43
C GLY A 183 2.63 21.51 -24.56
N ALA A 184 3.01 22.79 -24.38
CA ALA A 184 3.75 23.55 -25.38
C ALA A 184 5.28 23.45 -25.17
N ASP A 185 5.75 23.77 -23.95
CA ASP A 185 7.18 23.82 -23.67
C ASP A 185 7.66 22.53 -22.94
N PHE A 186 6.83 21.90 -22.10
CA PHE A 186 7.17 20.68 -21.39
C PHE A 186 5.99 19.71 -21.32
N GLY A 187 6.29 18.40 -21.27
CA GLY A 187 5.29 17.36 -21.07
C GLY A 187 4.96 17.15 -19.59
N LEU A 188 3.71 16.78 -19.30
CA LEU A 188 3.25 16.46 -17.95
C LEU A 188 2.34 15.24 -18.01
N GLY A 189 2.52 14.31 -17.05
CA GLY A 189 1.68 13.13 -16.95
C GLY A 189 1.60 12.57 -15.54
N PHE A 190 0.82 11.51 -15.40
CA PHE A 190 0.62 10.80 -14.16
C PHE A 190 0.78 9.29 -14.37
N SER A 191 1.40 8.64 -13.40
CA SER A 191 1.55 7.18 -13.40
C SER A 191 1.55 6.67 -11.96
N PRO A 192 0.45 6.09 -11.46
CA PRO A 192 0.36 5.66 -10.07
C PRO A 192 1.33 4.52 -9.77
N GLU A 193 1.85 4.50 -8.53
CA GLU A 193 2.55 3.33 -8.02
C GLU A 193 1.54 2.26 -7.60
N ARG A 194 1.80 1.00 -8.03
CA ARG A 194 0.91 -0.14 -7.83
C ARG A 194 1.61 -1.34 -7.21
N ILE A 195 2.87 -1.18 -6.77
CA ILE A 195 3.65 -2.26 -6.16
C ILE A 195 3.06 -2.58 -4.79
N ASP A 196 3.07 -3.87 -4.47
CA ASP A 196 2.85 -4.39 -3.12
C ASP A 196 4.23 -4.75 -2.53
N PRO A 197 4.78 -3.93 -1.62
CA PRO A 197 6.09 -4.17 -1.03
C PRO A 197 6.21 -5.58 -0.45
N GLY A 198 7.33 -6.28 -0.70
CA GLY A 198 7.54 -7.67 -0.28
C GLY A 198 6.94 -8.73 -1.20
N ASN A 199 6.16 -8.37 -2.23
CA ASN A 199 5.58 -9.31 -3.17
C ASN A 199 6.65 -9.83 -4.15
N GLN A 200 6.91 -11.14 -4.13
CA GLN A 200 7.92 -11.78 -4.96
C GLN A 200 7.46 -12.00 -6.42
N GLN A 201 6.17 -12.08 -6.67
CA GLN A 201 5.60 -12.31 -8.00
C GLN A 201 5.40 -11.01 -8.77
N TRP A 202 4.89 -9.97 -8.11
CA TRP A 202 4.54 -8.68 -8.70
C TRP A 202 5.55 -7.62 -8.29
N THR A 203 6.61 -7.51 -9.09
CA THR A 203 7.72 -6.55 -8.93
C THR A 203 7.47 -5.26 -9.71
N VAL A 204 8.39 -4.30 -9.63
CA VAL A 204 8.38 -3.08 -10.49
C VAL A 204 8.28 -3.45 -11.96
N ALA A 205 9.00 -4.49 -12.40
CA ALA A 205 9.04 -4.89 -13.81
C ALA A 205 7.77 -5.60 -14.26
N THR A 206 7.22 -6.49 -13.43
CA THR A 206 6.12 -7.39 -13.82
C THR A 206 4.72 -6.82 -13.57
N THR A 207 4.60 -5.82 -12.67
CA THR A 207 3.33 -5.14 -12.40
C THR A 207 2.96 -4.23 -13.57
N PRO A 208 1.77 -4.38 -14.20
CA PRO A 208 1.33 -3.50 -15.27
C PRO A 208 1.27 -2.04 -14.80
N LYS A 209 1.95 -1.14 -15.50
CA LYS A 209 2.04 0.29 -15.13
C LYS A 209 0.97 1.09 -15.89
N VAL A 210 0.07 1.73 -15.15
CA VAL A 210 -0.90 2.69 -15.72
C VAL A 210 -0.18 4.00 -16.00
N VAL A 211 -0.39 4.59 -17.17
CA VAL A 211 0.21 5.85 -17.57
C VAL A 211 -0.80 6.77 -18.25
N SER A 212 -0.66 8.05 -18.03
CA SER A 212 -1.49 9.09 -18.63
C SER A 212 -0.67 10.36 -18.93
N GLY A 213 -1.21 11.24 -19.74
CA GLY A 213 -0.63 12.53 -20.06
C GLY A 213 -1.71 13.61 -20.19
N ILE A 214 -1.30 14.86 -20.02
CA ILE A 214 -2.22 16.01 -20.19
C ILE A 214 -2.64 16.22 -21.66
N ASP A 215 -1.88 15.63 -22.57
CA ASP A 215 -2.13 15.58 -24.02
C ASP A 215 -1.51 14.31 -24.61
N THR A 216 -1.78 14.05 -25.89
CA THR A 216 -1.30 12.86 -26.60
C THR A 216 0.22 12.78 -26.71
N VAL A 217 0.92 13.92 -26.80
CA VAL A 217 2.38 13.96 -26.87
C VAL A 217 2.98 13.61 -25.51
N SER A 218 2.44 14.18 -24.44
CA SER A 218 2.82 13.85 -23.06
C SER A 218 2.57 12.38 -22.77
N LEU A 219 1.38 11.85 -23.11
CA LEU A 219 1.04 10.44 -22.93
C LEU A 219 2.03 9.51 -23.64
N ALA A 220 2.34 9.80 -24.92
CA ALA A 220 3.28 8.99 -25.69
C ALA A 220 4.67 8.95 -25.04
N ARG A 221 5.15 10.10 -24.54
CA ARG A 221 6.47 10.20 -23.86
C ARG A 221 6.50 9.49 -22.51
N VAL A 222 5.41 9.60 -21.72
CA VAL A 222 5.27 8.83 -20.45
C VAL A 222 5.28 7.35 -20.75
N ALA A 223 4.50 6.93 -21.77
CA ALA A 223 4.44 5.52 -22.18
C ALA A 223 5.79 4.99 -22.66
N GLU A 224 6.53 5.75 -23.46
CA GLU A 224 7.87 5.39 -23.93
C GLU A 224 8.85 5.20 -22.76
N PHE A 225 8.84 6.10 -21.78
CA PHE A 225 9.70 6.00 -20.60
C PHE A 225 9.40 4.72 -19.81
N TYR A 226 8.13 4.48 -19.46
CA TYR A 226 7.79 3.29 -18.66
C TYR A 226 7.88 1.99 -19.45
N ALA A 227 7.64 1.98 -20.76
CA ALA A 227 7.85 0.78 -21.59
C ALA A 227 9.32 0.31 -21.60
N GLY A 228 10.26 1.21 -21.32
CA GLY A 228 11.67 0.85 -21.08
C GLY A 228 11.94 0.21 -19.71
N LEU A 229 11.00 0.37 -18.77
CA LEU A 229 11.16 -0.05 -17.39
C LEU A 229 10.33 -1.28 -17.01
N VAL A 230 9.10 -1.41 -17.53
CA VAL A 230 8.15 -2.45 -17.13
C VAL A 230 7.74 -3.33 -18.33
N ASP A 231 7.26 -4.53 -18.03
CA ASP A 231 6.85 -5.50 -19.07
C ASP A 231 5.57 -5.09 -19.78
N ARG A 232 4.68 -4.33 -19.13
CA ARG A 232 3.39 -3.92 -19.65
C ARG A 232 2.98 -2.53 -19.23
N VAL A 233 2.61 -1.69 -20.19
CA VAL A 233 2.03 -0.36 -19.98
C VAL A 233 0.56 -0.36 -20.35
N VAL A 234 -0.28 0.27 -19.53
CA VAL A 234 -1.71 0.47 -19.75
C VAL A 234 -1.94 1.96 -19.94
N LEU A 235 -2.38 2.35 -21.13
CA LEU A 235 -2.62 3.75 -21.48
C LEU A 235 -4.01 4.18 -21.02
N VAL A 236 -4.07 5.38 -20.45
CA VAL A 236 -5.32 6.04 -20.07
C VAL A 236 -5.26 7.46 -20.61
N ASP A 237 -6.34 7.93 -21.21
CA ASP A 237 -6.36 9.19 -21.98
C ASP A 237 -6.22 10.43 -21.09
N ARG A 238 -6.77 10.37 -19.87
CA ARG A 238 -6.78 11.51 -18.93
C ARG A 238 -6.06 11.20 -17.64
N CYS A 239 -5.33 12.18 -17.11
CA CYS A 239 -4.64 12.00 -15.82
C CYS A 239 -5.62 11.71 -14.69
N GLU A 240 -6.81 12.33 -14.70
CA GLU A 240 -7.84 12.11 -13.67
C GLU A 240 -8.34 10.66 -13.63
N GLU A 241 -8.37 9.98 -14.77
CA GLU A 241 -8.77 8.55 -14.83
C GLU A 241 -7.70 7.66 -14.22
N ALA A 242 -6.42 7.96 -14.46
CA ALA A 242 -5.30 7.22 -13.87
C ALA A 242 -5.17 7.49 -12.35
N GLU A 243 -5.40 8.74 -11.91
CA GLU A 243 -5.48 9.12 -10.50
C GLU A 243 -6.63 8.37 -9.79
N LEU A 244 -7.82 8.37 -10.42
CA LEU A 244 -8.99 7.65 -9.90
C LEU A 244 -8.77 6.13 -9.84
N ALA A 245 -8.10 5.55 -10.84
CA ALA A 245 -7.83 4.11 -10.89
C ALA A 245 -7.06 3.64 -9.65
N LYS A 246 -6.05 4.40 -9.21
CA LYS A 246 -5.29 4.10 -7.98
C LYS A 246 -6.16 4.16 -6.73
N LEU A 247 -6.97 5.21 -6.60
CA LEU A 247 -7.87 5.35 -5.46
C LEU A 247 -8.93 4.25 -5.46
N LEU A 248 -9.45 3.85 -6.63
CA LEU A 248 -10.40 2.76 -6.78
C LEU A 248 -9.83 1.42 -6.30
N GLU A 249 -8.59 1.08 -6.68
CA GLU A 249 -7.92 -0.15 -6.26
C GLU A 249 -7.82 -0.24 -4.73
N ASN A 250 -7.35 0.82 -4.08
CA ASN A 250 -7.16 0.84 -2.64
C ASN A 250 -8.49 0.94 -1.87
N THR A 251 -9.46 1.69 -2.40
CA THR A 251 -10.82 1.75 -1.85
C THR A 251 -11.50 0.39 -1.92
N PHE A 252 -11.42 -0.31 -3.05
CA PHE A 252 -11.94 -1.66 -3.20
C PHE A 252 -11.37 -2.60 -2.12
N ARG A 253 -10.05 -2.57 -1.90
CA ARG A 253 -9.41 -3.39 -0.86
C ARG A 253 -9.89 -3.01 0.54
N ALA A 254 -9.90 -1.72 0.89
CA ALA A 254 -10.33 -1.24 2.21
C ALA A 254 -11.79 -1.59 2.53
N VAL A 255 -12.70 -1.43 1.56
CA VAL A 255 -14.12 -1.77 1.72
C VAL A 255 -14.31 -3.27 1.91
N ASN A 256 -13.62 -4.11 1.11
CA ASN A 256 -13.75 -5.57 1.25
C ASN A 256 -13.15 -6.08 2.56
N ILE A 257 -12.08 -5.47 3.07
CA ILE A 257 -11.55 -5.78 4.42
C ILE A 257 -12.59 -5.40 5.49
N ALA A 258 -13.26 -4.26 5.37
CA ALA A 258 -14.34 -3.89 6.30
C ALA A 258 -15.49 -4.91 6.28
N VAL A 259 -15.91 -5.37 5.09
CA VAL A 259 -16.95 -6.40 4.93
C VAL A 259 -16.55 -7.69 5.67
N VAL A 260 -15.34 -8.22 5.46
CA VAL A 260 -14.95 -9.48 6.12
C VAL A 260 -14.71 -9.28 7.62
N ASN A 261 -14.26 -8.11 8.07
CA ASN A 261 -14.13 -7.78 9.48
C ASN A 261 -15.51 -7.77 10.19
N GLU A 262 -16.52 -7.16 9.58
CA GLU A 262 -17.88 -7.12 10.12
C GLU A 262 -18.53 -8.50 10.11
N LEU A 263 -18.44 -9.23 8.99
CA LEU A 263 -19.01 -10.56 8.85
C LEU A 263 -18.35 -11.59 9.78
N ALA A 264 -17.06 -11.48 10.05
CA ALA A 264 -16.37 -12.34 11.04
C ALA A 264 -16.98 -12.15 12.44
N GLU A 265 -17.28 -10.91 12.85
CA GLU A 265 -17.91 -10.64 14.14
C GLU A 265 -19.36 -11.13 14.20
N ILE A 266 -20.11 -10.99 13.12
CA ILE A 266 -21.48 -11.54 13.00
C ILE A 266 -21.47 -13.07 13.11
N ALA A 267 -20.59 -13.73 12.35
CA ALA A 267 -20.43 -15.18 12.35
C ALA A 267 -20.06 -15.71 13.75
N ARG A 268 -19.12 -15.05 14.42
CA ARG A 268 -18.74 -15.39 15.80
C ARG A 268 -19.93 -15.34 16.75
N ARG A 269 -20.73 -14.26 16.72
CA ARG A 269 -21.93 -14.13 17.57
C ARG A 269 -22.98 -15.20 17.27
N ALA A 270 -23.03 -15.65 16.02
CA ALA A 270 -23.91 -16.72 15.58
C ALA A 270 -23.34 -18.13 15.83
N GLY A 271 -22.13 -18.28 16.36
CA GLY A 271 -21.46 -19.56 16.55
C GLY A 271 -21.05 -20.25 15.25
N VAL A 272 -20.81 -19.49 14.19
CA VAL A 272 -20.36 -19.98 12.87
C VAL A 272 -18.87 -19.73 12.70
N ASP A 273 -18.14 -20.74 12.24
CA ASP A 273 -16.72 -20.62 11.90
C ASP A 273 -16.58 -19.80 10.58
N PHE A 274 -16.19 -18.55 10.72
CA PHE A 274 -16.07 -17.63 9.60
C PHE A 274 -14.95 -18.04 8.63
N ARG A 275 -13.83 -18.54 9.11
CA ARG A 275 -12.69 -18.93 8.25
C ARG A 275 -13.06 -20.12 7.37
N ARG A 276 -13.79 -21.09 7.91
CA ARG A 276 -14.33 -22.20 7.11
C ARG A 276 -15.35 -21.72 6.07
N ALA A 277 -16.22 -20.79 6.44
CA ALA A 277 -17.18 -20.20 5.50
C ALA A 277 -16.46 -19.41 4.40
N LEU A 278 -15.43 -18.64 4.77
CA LEU A 278 -14.60 -17.88 3.83
C LEU A 278 -13.87 -18.81 2.85
N ALA A 279 -13.24 -19.88 3.35
CA ALA A 279 -12.58 -20.87 2.51
C ALA A 279 -13.54 -21.55 1.52
N ALA A 280 -14.77 -21.87 1.99
CA ALA A 280 -15.82 -22.40 1.12
C ALA A 280 -16.24 -21.38 0.05
N ALA A 281 -16.42 -20.11 0.39
CA ALA A 281 -16.75 -19.06 -0.57
C ALA A 281 -15.62 -18.84 -1.59
N ALA A 282 -14.35 -18.90 -1.16
CA ALA A 282 -13.17 -18.77 -2.01
C ALA A 282 -12.98 -19.91 -3.03
N SER A 283 -13.65 -21.05 -2.82
CA SER A 283 -13.65 -22.14 -3.81
C SER A 283 -14.42 -21.79 -5.08
N LYS A 284 -15.24 -20.72 -5.08
CA LYS A 284 -15.91 -20.23 -6.28
C LYS A 284 -14.92 -19.47 -7.16
N PRO A 285 -14.70 -19.91 -8.43
CA PRO A 285 -13.63 -19.36 -9.25
C PRO A 285 -13.94 -17.99 -9.88
N PHE A 286 -15.13 -17.42 -9.67
CA PHE A 286 -15.55 -16.13 -10.23
C PHE A 286 -16.46 -15.36 -9.27
N GLY A 287 -16.44 -14.02 -9.37
CA GLY A 287 -17.35 -13.14 -8.63
C GLY A 287 -17.13 -13.13 -7.11
N PHE A 288 -15.99 -13.65 -6.63
CA PHE A 288 -15.56 -13.60 -5.25
C PHE A 288 -14.04 -13.46 -5.19
N MET A 289 -13.57 -12.54 -4.35
CA MET A 289 -12.16 -12.39 -4.00
C MET A 289 -12.05 -12.48 -2.48
N ALA A 290 -11.26 -13.41 -1.99
CA ALA A 290 -11.09 -13.61 -0.56
C ALA A 290 -10.24 -12.50 0.06
N PHE A 291 -10.69 -12.01 1.22
CA PHE A 291 -9.96 -11.13 2.11
C PHE A 291 -10.05 -11.70 3.52
N ASP A 292 -8.95 -11.64 4.27
CA ASP A 292 -8.91 -12.14 5.63
C ASP A 292 -9.30 -11.06 6.65
N PRO A 293 -10.10 -11.40 7.67
CA PRO A 293 -10.33 -10.50 8.79
C PRO A 293 -9.04 -10.35 9.62
N GLY A 294 -8.92 -9.20 10.29
CA GLY A 294 -7.73 -8.91 11.09
C GLY A 294 -7.95 -7.81 12.13
N PRO A 295 -6.87 -7.38 12.80
CA PRO A 295 -6.94 -6.37 13.85
C PRO A 295 -7.21 -4.96 13.34
N GLY A 296 -7.31 -4.77 12.04
CA GLY A 296 -7.52 -3.48 11.35
C GLY A 296 -6.72 -3.40 10.07
N VAL A 297 -6.76 -2.24 9.42
CA VAL A 297 -5.94 -1.91 8.25
C VAL A 297 -4.84 -0.94 8.66
N GLY A 298 -3.66 -1.09 8.09
CA GLY A 298 -2.50 -0.24 8.35
C GLY A 298 -1.75 0.08 7.07
N GLY A 299 -0.57 0.70 7.24
CA GLY A 299 0.23 1.20 6.15
C GLY A 299 -0.25 2.56 5.64
N HIS A 300 0.52 3.14 4.73
CA HIS A 300 0.28 4.52 4.27
C HIS A 300 -0.88 4.66 3.27
N CYS A 301 -1.34 3.55 2.65
CA CYS A 301 -2.29 3.62 1.53
C CYS A 301 -3.74 3.34 1.94
N LEU A 302 -4.00 2.19 2.57
CA LEU A 302 -5.37 1.76 2.83
C LEU A 302 -6.15 2.65 3.83
N PRO A 303 -5.53 3.22 4.87
CA PRO A 303 -6.22 4.19 5.74
C PRO A 303 -6.42 5.56 5.07
N VAL A 304 -5.61 5.92 4.06
CA VAL A 304 -5.51 7.28 3.51
C VAL A 304 -6.26 7.43 2.18
N ASP A 305 -5.97 6.58 1.19
CA ASP A 305 -6.48 6.75 -0.17
C ASP A 305 -8.02 6.74 -0.30
N PRO A 306 -8.78 5.90 0.44
CA PRO A 306 -10.24 5.99 0.42
C PRO A 306 -10.75 7.33 0.96
N ILE A 307 -10.07 7.92 1.95
CA ILE A 307 -10.44 9.24 2.49
C ILE A 307 -10.20 10.32 1.44
N TYR A 308 -9.11 10.23 0.66
CA TYR A 308 -8.89 11.10 -0.51
C TYR A 308 -10.05 11.06 -1.48
N LEU A 309 -10.56 9.85 -1.79
CA LEU A 309 -11.67 9.67 -2.71
C LEU A 309 -12.98 10.23 -2.13
N SER A 310 -13.27 9.98 -0.85
CA SER A 310 -14.48 10.47 -0.19
C SER A 310 -14.47 11.99 -0.07
N TRP A 311 -13.32 12.59 0.28
CA TRP A 311 -13.14 14.04 0.31
C TRP A 311 -13.30 14.66 -1.08
N TRP A 312 -12.67 14.07 -2.10
CA TRP A 312 -12.80 14.54 -3.48
C TRP A 312 -14.25 14.49 -3.99
N ALA A 313 -14.97 13.43 -3.64
CA ALA A 313 -16.41 13.31 -3.97
C ALA A 313 -17.23 14.42 -3.32
N GLU A 314 -16.94 14.81 -2.08
CA GLU A 314 -17.61 15.92 -1.40
C GLU A 314 -17.41 17.24 -2.15
N GLN A 315 -16.19 17.51 -2.62
CA GLN A 315 -15.85 18.75 -3.32
C GLN A 315 -16.42 18.81 -4.76
N HIS A 316 -16.61 17.66 -5.44
CA HIS A 316 -16.90 17.61 -6.87
C HIS A 316 -18.20 16.89 -7.25
N ALA A 317 -18.73 16.03 -6.36
CA ALA A 317 -19.91 15.22 -6.66
C ALA A 317 -21.08 15.46 -5.69
N GLY A 318 -20.97 16.49 -4.85
CA GLY A 318 -22.07 16.94 -3.98
C GLY A 318 -22.26 16.15 -2.69
N GLY A 319 -21.30 15.34 -2.27
CA GLY A 319 -21.32 14.65 -0.99
C GLY A 319 -20.25 13.59 -0.82
N ARG A 320 -19.92 13.27 0.42
CA ARG A 320 -18.98 12.20 0.77
C ARG A 320 -19.56 10.82 0.42
N SER A 321 -18.68 9.84 0.23
CA SER A 321 -19.11 8.46 0.00
C SER A 321 -19.47 7.77 1.32
N ALA A 322 -20.76 7.56 1.58
CA ALA A 322 -21.23 6.88 2.79
C ALA A 322 -20.63 5.46 2.96
N LEU A 323 -20.42 4.73 1.85
CA LEU A 323 -19.81 3.40 1.88
C LEU A 323 -18.33 3.44 2.32
N ILE A 324 -17.57 4.39 1.79
CA ILE A 324 -16.16 4.56 2.16
C ILE A 324 -16.05 4.98 3.63
N ASP A 325 -16.84 5.95 4.06
CA ASP A 325 -16.79 6.46 5.43
C ASP A 325 -17.22 5.37 6.43
N LEU A 326 -18.22 4.55 6.11
CA LEU A 326 -18.61 3.40 6.94
C LEU A 326 -17.51 2.33 6.98
N ALA A 327 -16.89 2.00 5.86
CA ALA A 327 -15.80 1.03 5.81
C ALA A 327 -14.59 1.50 6.63
N ALA A 328 -14.24 2.79 6.55
CA ALA A 328 -13.19 3.38 7.38
C ALA A 328 -13.53 3.28 8.88
N GLN A 329 -14.78 3.59 9.26
CA GLN A 329 -15.24 3.45 10.64
C GLN A 329 -15.14 2.01 11.15
N ILE A 330 -15.56 1.03 10.36
CA ILE A 330 -15.46 -0.40 10.71
C ILE A 330 -13.98 -0.77 10.92
N ASN A 331 -13.11 -0.49 9.96
CA ASN A 331 -11.70 -0.85 10.04
C ASN A 331 -10.98 -0.15 11.20
N ASN A 332 -11.24 1.13 11.44
CA ASN A 332 -10.65 1.91 12.54
C ASN A 332 -11.14 1.47 13.93
N SER A 333 -12.32 0.84 14.02
CA SER A 333 -12.81 0.30 15.29
C SER A 333 -12.19 -1.05 15.68
N ARG A 334 -11.49 -1.72 14.75
CA ARG A 334 -10.96 -3.09 14.97
C ARG A 334 -9.96 -3.20 16.11
N PRO A 335 -8.97 -2.30 16.28
CA PRO A 335 -8.04 -2.39 17.41
C PRO A 335 -8.75 -2.41 18.76
N ALA A 336 -9.74 -1.53 18.95
CA ALA A 336 -10.53 -1.48 20.19
C ALA A 336 -11.35 -2.76 20.39
N GLN A 337 -11.94 -3.33 19.32
CA GLN A 337 -12.68 -4.59 19.37
C GLN A 337 -11.77 -5.78 19.73
N VAL A 338 -10.54 -5.82 19.22
CA VAL A 338 -9.52 -6.82 19.59
C VAL A 338 -9.23 -6.76 21.09
N VAL A 339 -8.98 -5.56 21.60
CA VAL A 339 -8.69 -5.37 23.04
C VAL A 339 -9.89 -5.75 23.92
N GLU A 340 -11.10 -5.41 23.52
CA GLU A 340 -12.31 -5.78 24.25
C GLU A 340 -12.51 -7.29 24.28
N ARG A 341 -12.35 -7.97 23.13
CA ARG A 341 -12.45 -9.44 23.08
C ARG A 341 -11.40 -10.12 23.94
N LEU A 342 -10.14 -9.67 23.85
CA LEU A 342 -9.07 -10.20 24.69
C LEU A 342 -9.40 -10.06 26.17
N ALA A 343 -9.92 -8.90 26.59
CA ALA A 343 -10.33 -8.67 27.97
C ALA A 343 -11.44 -9.62 28.42
N LEU A 344 -12.45 -9.86 27.59
CA LEU A 344 -13.53 -10.83 27.87
C LEU A 344 -13.00 -12.26 27.96
N SER A 345 -12.07 -12.63 27.07
CA SER A 345 -11.47 -13.98 27.05
C SER A 345 -10.58 -14.23 28.26
N LEU A 346 -9.84 -13.22 28.72
CA LEU A 346 -9.07 -13.28 29.97
C LEU A 346 -9.99 -13.39 31.19
N CYS A 347 -11.02 -12.55 31.26
CA CYS A 347 -12.02 -12.59 32.34
C CYS A 347 -12.67 -13.95 32.47
N ALA A 348 -13.05 -14.59 31.35
CA ALA A 348 -13.61 -15.96 31.33
C ALA A 348 -12.63 -17.01 31.86
N ARG A 349 -11.32 -16.70 31.87
CA ARG A 349 -10.24 -17.53 32.45
C ARG A 349 -9.83 -17.09 33.86
N GLY A 350 -10.60 -16.22 34.50
CA GLY A 350 -10.35 -15.73 35.85
C GLY A 350 -9.19 -14.72 35.96
N ARG A 351 -8.87 -14.02 34.88
CA ARG A 351 -7.80 -13.01 34.81
C ARG A 351 -8.35 -11.66 34.40
N ASP A 352 -8.03 -10.62 35.17
CA ASP A 352 -8.32 -9.25 34.75
C ASP A 352 -7.28 -8.76 33.73
N LEU A 353 -7.70 -7.93 32.78
CA LEU A 353 -6.78 -7.31 31.82
C LEU A 353 -5.78 -6.38 32.54
N ALA A 354 -6.25 -5.65 33.57
CA ALA A 354 -5.39 -4.79 34.37
C ALA A 354 -4.38 -5.65 35.16
N GLY A 355 -3.09 -5.41 34.94
CA GLY A 355 -1.99 -6.18 35.50
C GLY A 355 -1.62 -7.47 34.76
N ALA A 356 -2.41 -7.89 33.77
CA ALA A 356 -2.08 -9.04 32.94
C ALA A 356 -0.79 -8.80 32.13
N GLN A 357 0.01 -9.86 31.99
CA GLN A 357 1.20 -9.86 31.12
C GLN A 357 0.80 -10.27 29.70
N ILE A 358 0.91 -9.36 28.75
CA ILE A 358 0.51 -9.58 27.36
C ILE A 358 1.74 -9.53 26.48
N LEU A 359 1.97 -10.62 25.75
CA LEU A 359 2.98 -10.69 24.70
C LEU A 359 2.33 -10.49 23.33
N LEU A 360 2.74 -9.47 22.60
CA LEU A 360 2.31 -9.20 21.23
C LEU A 360 3.31 -9.78 20.24
N LEU A 361 2.82 -10.53 19.26
CA LEU A 361 3.61 -11.02 18.14
C LEU A 361 3.29 -10.18 16.88
N GLY A 362 4.30 -9.41 16.45
CA GLY A 362 4.22 -8.48 15.34
C GLY A 362 3.65 -7.12 15.73
N LEU A 363 4.37 -6.07 15.34
CA LEU A 363 3.96 -4.65 15.46
C LEU A 363 3.81 -3.99 14.10
N SER A 364 4.44 -4.51 13.06
CA SER A 364 4.32 -3.99 11.69
C SER A 364 2.90 -4.22 11.15
N TYR A 365 2.51 -3.44 10.14
CA TYR A 365 1.16 -3.57 9.58
C TYR A 365 0.99 -4.80 8.67
N LYS A 366 2.09 -5.41 8.21
CA LYS A 366 2.08 -6.64 7.39
C LYS A 366 3.31 -7.53 7.65
N PRO A 367 3.23 -8.84 7.34
CA PRO A 367 4.35 -9.76 7.49
C PRO A 367 5.57 -9.37 6.67
N GLY A 368 6.77 -9.67 7.20
CA GLY A 368 8.05 -9.48 6.51
C GLY A 368 8.48 -8.04 6.31
N SER A 369 7.87 -7.08 7.01
CA SER A 369 8.17 -5.65 6.94
C SER A 369 8.36 -5.07 8.34
N GLY A 370 9.28 -4.09 8.47
CA GLY A 370 9.45 -3.27 9.68
C GLY A 370 8.60 -2.00 9.72
N ASP A 371 7.68 -1.82 8.77
CA ASP A 371 6.85 -0.62 8.66
C ASP A 371 5.68 -0.66 9.66
N ILE A 372 5.74 0.27 10.64
CA ILE A 372 4.72 0.42 11.68
C ILE A 372 3.78 1.61 11.46
N ARG A 373 3.86 2.29 10.31
CA ARG A 373 2.99 3.44 10.02
C ARG A 373 1.53 3.00 9.97
N GLU A 374 0.68 3.72 10.70
CA GLU A 374 -0.75 3.41 10.84
C GLU A 374 -1.00 1.93 11.20
N SER A 375 -0.07 1.28 11.91
CA SER A 375 -0.23 -0.13 12.27
C SER A 375 -1.30 -0.31 13.34
N PRO A 376 -2.33 -1.13 13.10
CA PRO A 376 -3.33 -1.47 14.11
C PRO A 376 -2.72 -2.22 15.30
N ALA A 377 -1.57 -2.89 15.13
CA ALA A 377 -0.87 -3.56 16.21
C ALA A 377 -0.30 -2.57 17.24
N VAL A 378 0.20 -1.41 16.76
CA VAL A 378 0.67 -0.33 17.63
C VAL A 378 -0.49 0.26 18.44
N GLU A 379 -1.65 0.47 17.80
CA GLU A 379 -2.86 0.95 18.47
C GLU A 379 -3.36 -0.05 19.53
N VAL A 380 -3.38 -1.34 19.22
CA VAL A 380 -3.71 -2.42 20.18
C VAL A 380 -2.77 -2.35 21.39
N ALA A 381 -1.44 -2.23 21.17
CA ALA A 381 -0.46 -2.13 22.27
C ALA A 381 -0.73 -0.92 23.17
N GLN A 382 -1.02 0.24 22.57
CA GLN A 382 -1.36 1.46 23.30
C GLN A 382 -2.65 1.32 24.12
N LEU A 383 -3.71 0.75 23.53
CA LEU A 383 -4.98 0.53 24.18
C LEU A 383 -4.87 -0.47 25.33
N LEU A 384 -4.10 -1.54 25.19
CA LEU A 384 -3.83 -2.52 26.26
C LEU A 384 -3.08 -1.85 27.43
N THR A 385 -2.05 -1.07 27.12
CA THR A 385 -1.28 -0.34 28.12
C THR A 385 -2.15 0.68 28.87
N ALA A 386 -2.99 1.41 28.15
CA ALA A 386 -3.93 2.36 28.74
C ALA A 386 -4.96 1.71 29.68
N ARG A 387 -5.28 0.42 29.45
CA ARG A 387 -6.13 -0.40 30.33
C ARG A 387 -5.38 -1.09 31.48
N GLY A 388 -4.09 -0.79 31.65
CA GLY A 388 -3.27 -1.27 32.77
C GLY A 388 -2.62 -2.63 32.55
N ALA A 389 -2.62 -3.20 31.35
CA ALA A 389 -1.87 -4.41 31.02
C ALA A 389 -0.36 -4.11 30.97
N ARG A 390 0.46 -5.12 31.27
CA ARG A 390 1.91 -5.11 31.04
C ARG A 390 2.21 -5.68 29.68
N VAL A 391 2.50 -4.79 28.72
CA VAL A 391 2.65 -5.16 27.32
C VAL A 391 4.13 -5.23 26.96
N VAL A 392 4.53 -6.35 26.39
CA VAL A 392 5.78 -6.53 25.66
C VAL A 392 5.49 -7.01 24.26
N ALA A 393 6.35 -6.70 23.31
CA ALA A 393 6.16 -7.09 21.91
C ALA A 393 7.43 -7.70 21.33
N CYS A 394 7.25 -8.64 20.41
CA CYS A 394 8.32 -9.16 19.57
C CYS A 394 7.97 -8.92 18.11
N ASP A 395 8.86 -8.20 17.42
CA ASP A 395 8.79 -8.04 15.96
C ASP A 395 10.22 -8.02 15.40
N PRO A 396 10.64 -9.07 14.69
CA PRO A 396 12.02 -9.21 14.20
C PRO A 396 12.42 -8.17 13.14
N PHE A 397 11.45 -7.49 12.55
CA PHE A 397 11.68 -6.52 11.47
C PHE A 397 11.62 -5.07 11.95
N VAL A 398 11.01 -4.81 13.11
CA VAL A 398 10.85 -3.45 13.66
C VAL A 398 12.05 -3.08 14.52
N PRO A 399 12.82 -2.04 14.17
CA PRO A 399 13.93 -1.59 15.01
C PRO A 399 13.40 -0.98 16.33
N ALA A 400 14.09 -1.21 17.42
CA ALA A 400 13.70 -0.72 18.76
C ALA A 400 13.49 0.82 18.82
N SER A 401 14.21 1.57 17.98
CA SER A 401 14.06 3.02 17.86
C SER A 401 12.73 3.48 17.26
N ALA A 402 12.04 2.60 16.51
CA ALA A 402 10.75 2.92 15.91
C ALA A 402 9.57 2.66 16.86
N ALA A 403 9.68 1.68 17.76
CA ALA A 403 8.62 1.24 18.67
C ALA A 403 8.53 2.14 19.93
N THR A 404 8.34 3.43 19.74
CA THR A 404 8.31 4.40 20.85
C THR A 404 7.21 4.08 21.86
N GLY A 405 7.60 3.87 23.12
CA GLY A 405 6.66 3.58 24.23
C GLY A 405 6.22 2.11 24.34
N ILE A 406 6.72 1.21 23.48
CA ILE A 406 6.48 -0.22 23.54
C ILE A 406 7.80 -0.94 23.83
N VAL A 407 7.81 -1.85 24.79
CA VAL A 407 8.99 -2.66 25.12
C VAL A 407 9.11 -3.79 24.09
N LEU A 408 10.15 -3.71 23.24
CA LEU A 408 10.50 -4.79 22.31
C LEU A 408 11.43 -5.80 22.97
N ILE A 409 11.17 -7.08 22.72
CA ILE A 409 12.00 -8.21 23.11
C ILE A 409 12.48 -8.98 21.86
N GLU A 410 13.66 -9.57 21.93
CA GLU A 410 14.22 -10.40 20.86
C GLU A 410 14.02 -11.90 21.12
N ASP A 411 14.05 -12.32 22.38
CA ASP A 411 13.92 -13.73 22.78
C ASP A 411 12.52 -14.03 23.34
N LEU A 412 11.78 -14.87 22.62
CA LEU A 412 10.45 -15.34 23.01
C LEU A 412 10.45 -16.45 24.07
N SER A 413 11.60 -17.08 24.33
CA SER A 413 11.67 -18.36 25.05
C SER A 413 11.14 -18.31 26.49
N LEU A 414 11.30 -17.18 27.15
CA LEU A 414 10.81 -16.99 28.52
C LEU A 414 9.45 -16.30 28.57
N GLU A 415 9.20 -15.41 27.62
CA GLU A 415 8.02 -14.54 27.64
C GLU A 415 6.74 -15.27 27.23
N VAL A 416 6.81 -16.25 26.32
CA VAL A 416 5.66 -17.06 25.90
C VAL A 416 5.02 -17.80 27.07
N ALA A 417 5.83 -18.47 27.90
CA ALA A 417 5.33 -19.20 29.05
C ALA A 417 4.94 -18.31 30.23
N ALA A 418 5.51 -17.09 30.33
CA ALA A 418 5.22 -16.14 31.40
C ALA A 418 3.99 -15.28 31.11
N ALA A 419 3.59 -15.14 29.85
CA ALA A 419 2.46 -14.31 29.46
C ALA A 419 1.11 -14.91 29.88
N ASP A 420 0.20 -14.06 30.37
CA ASP A 420 -1.20 -14.43 30.58
C ASP A 420 -1.94 -14.62 29.25
N ALA A 421 -1.51 -13.91 28.21
CA ALA A 421 -1.93 -14.11 26.82
C ALA A 421 -0.83 -13.75 25.83
N VAL A 422 -0.70 -14.55 24.78
CA VAL A 422 0.06 -14.23 23.57
C VAL A 422 -0.94 -13.79 22.50
N VAL A 423 -0.72 -12.62 21.89
CA VAL A 423 -1.62 -12.04 20.88
C VAL A 423 -0.89 -11.97 19.55
N VAL A 424 -1.39 -12.67 18.54
CA VAL A 424 -0.83 -12.63 17.17
C VAL A 424 -1.48 -11.49 16.41
N LEU A 425 -0.75 -10.39 16.19
CA LEU A 425 -1.22 -9.20 15.48
C LEU A 425 -0.68 -9.12 14.06
N THR A 426 0.59 -9.50 13.85
CA THR A 426 1.20 -9.60 12.53
C THR A 426 1.87 -10.97 12.41
N ASP A 427 1.52 -11.69 11.38
CA ASP A 427 1.83 -13.10 11.21
C ASP A 427 3.14 -13.34 10.43
N HIS A 428 4.27 -12.91 11.01
CA HIS A 428 5.58 -13.18 10.43
C HIS A 428 5.88 -14.69 10.33
N ASP A 429 6.39 -15.14 9.19
CA ASP A 429 6.73 -16.56 8.95
C ASP A 429 7.90 -17.07 9.79
N CYS A 430 8.67 -16.19 10.41
CA CYS A 430 9.77 -16.57 11.29
C CYS A 430 9.35 -16.99 12.71
N PHE A 431 8.08 -16.80 13.08
CA PHE A 431 7.57 -17.30 14.37
C PHE A 431 7.22 -18.79 14.30
N ASP A 432 7.64 -19.55 15.29
CA ASP A 432 7.24 -20.95 15.48
C ASP A 432 5.88 -21.01 16.20
N TYR A 433 4.81 -20.96 15.44
CA TYR A 433 3.44 -20.93 15.96
C TYR A 433 3.03 -22.21 16.67
N ASP A 434 3.56 -23.37 16.27
CA ASP A 434 3.28 -24.66 16.92
C ASP A 434 3.88 -24.68 18.32
N ARG A 435 5.12 -24.21 18.46
CA ARG A 435 5.78 -24.07 19.76
C ARG A 435 5.04 -23.06 20.65
N ILE A 436 4.68 -21.89 20.10
CA ILE A 436 3.94 -20.85 20.82
C ILE A 436 2.61 -21.41 21.34
N ALA A 437 1.86 -22.13 20.51
CA ALA A 437 0.60 -22.76 20.91
C ALA A 437 0.76 -23.83 22.02
N ALA A 438 1.89 -24.52 22.02
CA ALA A 438 2.19 -25.54 23.02
C ALA A 438 2.63 -24.98 24.39
N GLU A 439 3.35 -23.84 24.38
CA GLU A 439 3.96 -23.25 25.57
C GLU A 439 3.09 -22.16 26.22
N ALA A 440 2.25 -21.45 25.44
CA ALA A 440 1.44 -20.35 25.93
C ALA A 440 0.25 -20.83 26.78
N ALA A 441 -0.03 -20.11 27.86
CA ALA A 441 -1.24 -20.35 28.67
C ALA A 441 -2.52 -20.03 27.86
N PHE A 442 -2.49 -19.00 27.03
CA PHE A 442 -3.57 -18.62 26.14
C PHE A 442 -3.02 -17.88 24.93
N VAL A 443 -3.52 -18.21 23.72
CA VAL A 443 -3.21 -17.51 22.47
C VAL A 443 -4.47 -16.85 21.93
N PHE A 444 -4.41 -15.56 21.68
CA PHE A 444 -5.43 -14.82 20.94
C PHE A 444 -4.91 -14.50 19.55
N ASP A 445 -5.39 -15.26 18.56
CA ASP A 445 -4.86 -15.19 17.19
C ASP A 445 -5.74 -14.36 16.28
N CYS A 446 -5.27 -13.14 15.94
CA CYS A 446 -5.97 -12.23 15.03
C CYS A 446 -5.76 -12.58 13.55
N ARG A 447 -4.86 -13.52 13.22
CA ARG A 447 -4.48 -13.85 11.84
C ARG A 447 -4.89 -15.25 11.39
N GLY A 448 -5.24 -16.13 12.32
CA GLY A 448 -5.62 -17.52 12.03
C GLY A 448 -4.44 -18.41 11.65
N ARG A 449 -3.27 -18.14 12.23
CA ARG A 449 -2.04 -18.94 12.04
C ARG A 449 -2.02 -20.18 12.92
N VAL A 450 -2.75 -20.14 14.04
CA VAL A 450 -2.79 -21.20 15.03
C VAL A 450 -4.17 -21.86 15.00
N ALA A 451 -4.23 -23.19 14.95
CA ALA A 451 -5.49 -23.90 14.98
C ALA A 451 -6.26 -23.64 16.30
N ALA A 452 -7.56 -23.36 16.19
CA ALA A 452 -8.39 -23.12 17.36
C ALA A 452 -8.43 -24.32 18.29
N SER A 453 -8.33 -24.07 19.62
CA SER A 453 -8.35 -25.11 20.68
C SER A 453 -8.91 -24.51 21.98
N SER A 454 -8.86 -25.26 23.08
CA SER A 454 -9.24 -24.73 24.40
C SER A 454 -8.34 -23.58 24.89
N THR A 455 -7.08 -23.53 24.42
CA THR A 455 -6.09 -22.52 24.75
C THR A 455 -5.87 -21.51 23.62
N VAL A 456 -6.50 -21.68 22.45
CA VAL A 456 -6.35 -20.82 21.29
C VAL A 456 -7.71 -20.29 20.84
N GLU A 457 -7.88 -18.98 20.85
CA GLU A 457 -9.05 -18.29 20.30
C GLU A 457 -8.63 -17.51 19.07
N GLN A 458 -9.41 -17.64 17.98
CA GLN A 458 -9.21 -16.86 16.75
C GLN A 458 -10.18 -15.66 16.71
N LEU A 459 -9.72 -14.59 16.05
CA LEU A 459 -10.50 -13.35 15.85
C LEU A 459 -11.70 -13.57 14.94
#